data_ac4a381c32ebdcd359851e18cfd0bfc0
#
_entry.id   ac4a381c32ebdcd359851e18cfd0bfc0
#
_cell.length_a   1.000
_cell.length_b   1.000
_cell.length_c   1.000
_cell.angle_alpha   90.00
_cell.angle_beta   90.00
_cell.angle_gamma   90.00
#
_symmetry.space_group_name_H-M   'P 1'
#
loop_
_entity.id
_entity.type
_entity.pdbx_description
1 polymer ?
#
loop_
_entity_poly.entity_id
_entity_poly.type
_entity_poly.pdbx_seq_one_letter_code
_entity_poly.pdbx_strand_id
1 'polypeptide(L)'
;MLFLLMISITLGHLLKKSKHRFLQEAGLTTLIGMICGIILRVLKITIYMKKISKHFNNLFMILLLPPIIFESGYNLHKRPFFKNIGTVMMYSFLGTFIAIFSTSFMLWVCRSPKFTLKESFAFGSLISATDPVSVLAIFKEMDADANLYAIVFGESIFNDAIGIVMYETVKTLGTEDDKTIGQ
;
A
#
# COMPACT_ATOMS: atom_id res chain seq x y z
N MET A 1 -0.67 -0.02 21.14
CA MET A 1 -0.30 -0.25 19.75
C MET A 1 0.77 -1.33 19.60
N LEU A 2 1.93 -1.20 20.23
CA LEU A 2 2.98 -2.24 20.23
C LEU A 2 2.46 -3.61 20.71
N PHE A 3 1.57 -3.62 21.70
CA PHE A 3 0.96 -4.85 22.20
C PHE A 3 0.07 -5.56 21.15
N LEU A 4 -0.71 -4.82 20.36
CA LEU A 4 -1.48 -5.38 19.26
C LEU A 4 -0.59 -5.91 18.15
N LEU A 5 0.52 -5.23 17.87
CA LEU A 5 1.54 -5.69 16.92
C LEU A 5 2.21 -6.99 17.41
N MET A 6 2.57 -7.09 18.68
CA MET A 6 3.13 -8.30 19.28
C MET A 6 2.14 -9.47 19.22
N ILE A 7 0.87 -9.24 19.56
CA ILE A 7 -0.19 -10.28 19.45
C ILE A 7 -0.33 -10.72 17.99
N SER A 8 -0.35 -9.79 17.06
CA SER A 8 -0.47 -10.08 15.64
C SER A 8 0.68 -10.95 15.14
N ILE A 9 1.91 -10.62 15.47
CA ILE A 9 3.12 -11.36 15.07
C ILE A 9 3.12 -12.76 15.72
N THR A 10 2.81 -12.86 17.02
CA THR A 10 2.79 -14.16 17.72
C THR A 10 1.69 -15.06 17.19
N LEU A 11 0.49 -14.52 16.91
CA LEU A 11 -0.61 -15.28 16.32
C LEU A 11 -0.29 -15.72 14.88
N GLY A 12 0.32 -14.83 14.08
CA GLY A 12 0.79 -15.14 12.74
C GLY A 12 1.82 -16.28 12.75
N HIS A 13 2.76 -16.26 13.69
CA HIS A 13 3.77 -17.32 13.84
C HIS A 13 3.15 -18.66 14.28
N LEU A 14 2.19 -18.63 15.20
CA LEU A 14 1.47 -19.83 15.66
C LEU A 14 0.64 -20.48 14.53
N LEU A 15 0.03 -19.67 13.68
CA LEU A 15 -0.75 -20.14 12.53
C LEU A 15 0.11 -20.68 11.39
N LYS A 16 1.30 -20.11 11.18
CA LYS A 16 2.28 -20.63 10.23
C LYS A 16 2.73 -22.05 10.60
N LYS A 17 2.73 -22.39 11.90
CA LYS A 17 3.02 -23.71 12.42
C LYS A 17 1.83 -24.70 12.24
N SER A 18 0.60 -24.18 12.21
CA SER A 18 -0.61 -24.92 11.93
C SER A 18 -0.86 -24.88 10.43
N LYS A 19 -0.67 -25.98 9.72
CA LYS A 19 -0.74 -26.22 8.27
C LYS A 19 -2.02 -25.75 7.53
N HIS A 20 -2.75 -24.77 8.09
CA HIS A 20 -3.95 -24.20 7.49
C HIS A 20 -3.59 -23.11 6.47
N ARG A 21 -3.53 -23.51 5.21
CA ARG A 21 -3.22 -22.74 4.00
C ARG A 21 -4.27 -21.65 3.63
N PHE A 22 -5.34 -21.51 4.42
CA PHE A 22 -6.52 -20.73 4.01
C PHE A 22 -6.45 -19.23 4.33
N LEU A 23 -5.62 -18.80 5.28
CA LEU A 23 -5.50 -17.39 5.65
C LEU A 23 -4.04 -16.97 5.55
N GLN A 24 -3.77 -16.13 4.58
CA GLN A 24 -2.50 -15.43 4.46
C GLN A 24 -2.28 -14.58 5.73
N GLU A 25 -1.07 -14.52 6.25
CA GLU A 25 -0.71 -13.83 7.50
C GLU A 25 -1.26 -12.39 7.57
N ALA A 26 -1.20 -11.68 6.43
CA ALA A 26 -1.75 -10.34 6.29
C ALA A 26 -3.28 -10.27 6.46
N GLY A 27 -4.02 -11.24 5.93
CA GLY A 27 -5.48 -11.30 6.09
C GLY A 27 -5.92 -11.50 7.54
N LEU A 28 -5.20 -12.34 8.27
CA LEU A 28 -5.49 -12.59 9.68
C LEU A 28 -5.22 -11.36 10.56
N THR A 29 -4.09 -10.68 10.34
CA THR A 29 -3.75 -9.47 11.07
C THR A 29 -4.77 -8.36 10.84
N THR A 30 -5.28 -8.25 9.61
CA THR A 30 -6.35 -7.31 9.25
C THR A 30 -7.65 -7.63 9.98
N LEU A 31 -8.06 -8.91 10.02
CA LEU A 31 -9.26 -9.35 10.76
C LEU A 31 -9.15 -9.04 12.26
N ILE A 32 -8.01 -9.32 12.87
CA ILE A 32 -7.76 -8.99 14.29
C ILE A 32 -7.89 -7.48 14.51
N GLY A 33 -7.29 -6.67 13.63
CA GLY A 33 -7.39 -5.22 13.67
C GLY A 33 -8.85 -4.73 13.57
N MET A 34 -9.64 -5.32 12.68
CA MET A 34 -11.07 -5.00 12.54
C MET A 34 -11.86 -5.36 13.80
N ILE A 35 -11.66 -6.55 14.37
CA ILE A 35 -12.34 -6.98 15.61
C ILE A 35 -11.98 -6.04 16.76
N CYS A 36 -10.70 -5.73 16.94
CA CYS A 36 -10.26 -4.77 17.97
C CYS A 36 -10.87 -3.37 17.74
N GLY A 37 -10.95 -2.91 16.50
CA GLY A 37 -11.58 -1.64 16.16
C GLY A 37 -13.07 -1.60 16.51
N ILE A 38 -13.80 -2.68 16.26
CA ILE A 38 -15.21 -2.82 16.63
C ILE A 38 -15.38 -2.80 18.15
N ILE A 39 -14.56 -3.56 18.89
CA ILE A 39 -14.61 -3.62 20.36
C ILE A 39 -14.36 -2.23 20.95
N LEU A 40 -13.36 -1.50 20.49
CA LEU A 40 -13.04 -0.15 20.94
C LEU A 40 -14.16 0.86 20.64
N ARG A 41 -14.85 0.68 19.50
CA ARG A 41 -16.01 1.50 19.15
C ARG A 41 -17.21 1.25 20.06
N VAL A 42 -17.50 -0.02 20.38
CA VAL A 42 -18.59 -0.44 21.29
C VAL A 42 -18.33 0.11 22.71
N LEU A 43 -17.08 0.08 23.16
CA LEU A 43 -16.66 0.62 24.46
C LEU A 43 -16.66 2.17 24.51
N LYS A 44 -17.10 2.86 23.45
CA LYS A 44 -17.16 4.34 23.34
C LYS A 44 -15.82 5.05 23.65
N ILE A 45 -14.69 4.40 23.43
CA ILE A 45 -13.35 4.96 23.64
C ILE A 45 -12.92 5.80 22.42
N THR A 46 -13.85 6.54 21.83
CA THR A 46 -13.68 7.26 20.54
C THR A 46 -12.63 8.38 20.62
N ILE A 47 -12.44 8.97 21.80
CA ILE A 47 -11.46 10.06 22.02
C ILE A 47 -10.04 9.55 21.84
N TYR A 48 -9.74 8.34 22.34
CA TYR A 48 -8.43 7.72 22.19
C TYR A 48 -8.19 7.29 20.74
N MET A 49 -9.22 6.91 20.00
CA MET A 49 -9.09 6.50 18.59
C MET A 49 -8.59 7.63 17.69
N LYS A 50 -9.11 8.86 17.84
CA LYS A 50 -8.62 10.03 17.06
C LYS A 50 -7.16 10.37 17.39
N LYS A 51 -6.78 10.30 18.66
CA LYS A 51 -5.41 10.56 19.11
C LYS A 51 -4.45 9.48 18.63
N ILE A 52 -4.85 8.21 18.68
CA ILE A 52 -4.09 7.06 18.16
C ILE A 52 -3.91 7.16 16.65
N SER A 53 -4.96 7.49 15.90
CA SER A 53 -4.88 7.61 14.44
C SER A 53 -3.89 8.68 13.99
N LYS A 54 -3.88 9.85 14.63
CA LYS A 54 -2.94 10.93 14.32
C LYS A 54 -1.48 10.55 14.63
N HIS A 55 -1.25 9.90 15.78
CA HIS A 55 0.10 9.44 16.16
C HIS A 55 0.54 8.23 15.34
N PHE A 56 -0.41 7.39 14.91
CA PHE A 56 -0.12 6.22 14.09
C PHE A 56 0.47 6.59 12.74
N ASN A 57 -0.11 7.58 12.06
CA ASN A 57 0.38 8.01 10.76
C ASN A 57 1.84 8.49 10.83
N ASN A 58 2.16 9.31 11.83
CA ASN A 58 3.54 9.76 12.03
C ASN A 58 4.49 8.62 12.40
N LEU A 59 4.05 7.72 13.29
CA LEU A 59 4.86 6.58 13.74
C LEU A 59 5.06 5.57 12.60
N PHE A 60 4.05 5.36 11.78
CA PHE A 60 4.15 4.52 10.58
C PHE A 60 5.14 5.09 9.58
N MET A 61 5.00 6.38 9.23
CA MET A 61 5.85 7.03 8.22
C MET A 61 7.31 7.15 8.65
N ILE A 62 7.57 7.43 9.93
CA ILE A 62 8.93 7.71 10.42
C ILE A 62 9.62 6.44 10.92
N LEU A 63 8.90 5.52 11.55
CA LEU A 63 9.49 4.37 12.23
C LEU A 63 9.32 3.05 11.48
N LEU A 64 8.14 2.78 10.89
CA LEU A 64 7.89 1.49 10.23
C LEU A 64 8.25 1.49 8.75
N LEU A 65 7.97 2.57 8.03
CA LEU A 65 8.19 2.63 6.60
C LEU A 65 9.67 2.48 6.20
N PRO A 66 10.64 3.19 6.84
CA PRO A 66 12.05 3.09 6.45
C PRO A 66 12.64 1.67 6.58
N PRO A 67 12.42 0.91 7.67
CA PRO A 67 12.89 -0.48 7.75
C PRO A 67 12.27 -1.39 6.70
N ILE A 68 10.98 -1.23 6.38
CA ILE A 68 10.28 -2.05 5.37
C ILE A 68 10.89 -1.80 3.98
N ILE A 69 11.08 -0.53 3.61
CA ILE A 69 11.72 -0.18 2.32
C ILE A 69 13.16 -0.66 2.28
N PHE A 70 13.89 -0.52 3.39
CA PHE A 70 15.27 -0.97 3.49
C PHE A 70 15.38 -2.50 3.34
N GLU A 71 14.51 -3.26 4.01
CA GLU A 71 14.46 -4.72 3.89
C GLU A 71 14.18 -5.14 2.44
N SER A 72 13.21 -4.51 1.81
CA SER A 72 12.86 -4.75 0.40
C SER A 72 14.05 -4.48 -0.52
N GLY A 73 14.73 -3.35 -0.37
CA GLY A 73 15.90 -3.00 -1.16
C GLY A 73 17.12 -3.89 -0.87
N TYR A 74 17.29 -4.35 0.37
CA TYR A 74 18.37 -5.25 0.77
C TYR A 74 18.25 -6.65 0.14
N ASN A 75 17.02 -7.18 0.11
CA ASN A 75 16.72 -8.49 -0.45
C ASN A 75 16.67 -8.50 -1.99
N LEU A 76 16.74 -7.34 -2.62
CA LEU A 76 16.75 -7.22 -4.07
C LEU A 76 18.00 -7.84 -4.69
N HIS A 77 17.82 -8.69 -5.70
CA HIS A 77 18.91 -9.22 -6.52
C HIS A 77 19.48 -8.13 -7.43
N LYS A 78 20.54 -7.47 -7.00
CA LYS A 78 21.09 -6.25 -7.62
C LYS A 78 21.45 -6.42 -9.10
N ARG A 79 22.12 -7.54 -9.48
CA ARG A 79 22.58 -7.76 -10.86
C ARG A 79 21.42 -7.83 -11.87
N PRO A 80 20.39 -8.71 -11.71
CA PRO A 80 19.23 -8.74 -12.59
C PRO A 80 18.45 -7.42 -12.62
N PHE A 81 18.33 -6.75 -11.46
CA PHE A 81 17.63 -5.48 -11.36
C PHE A 81 18.29 -4.37 -12.18
N PHE A 82 19.60 -4.12 -11.97
CA PHE A 82 20.29 -3.07 -12.72
C PHE A 82 20.44 -3.39 -14.21
N LYS A 83 20.53 -4.67 -14.58
CA LYS A 83 20.53 -5.08 -15.98
C LYS A 83 19.21 -4.71 -16.69
N ASN A 84 18.09 -4.80 -15.97
CA ASN A 84 16.75 -4.57 -16.51
C ASN A 84 16.14 -3.24 -16.07
N ILE A 85 16.94 -2.29 -15.53
CA ILE A 85 16.42 -1.06 -14.92
C ILE A 85 15.57 -0.22 -15.88
N GLY A 86 15.93 -0.17 -17.15
CA GLY A 86 15.14 0.53 -18.18
C GLY A 86 13.74 -0.06 -18.33
N THR A 87 13.64 -1.38 -18.34
CA THR A 87 12.37 -2.11 -18.41
C THR A 87 11.56 -1.89 -17.13
N VAL A 88 12.18 -1.99 -15.97
CA VAL A 88 11.55 -1.71 -14.66
C VAL A 88 10.95 -0.32 -14.64
N MET A 89 11.75 0.70 -14.99
CA MET A 89 11.29 2.09 -15.01
C MET A 89 10.13 2.30 -15.99
N MET A 90 10.23 1.73 -17.18
CA MET A 90 9.16 1.83 -18.17
C MET A 90 7.85 1.22 -17.67
N TYR A 91 7.87 0.01 -17.12
CA TYR A 91 6.67 -0.63 -16.59
C TYR A 91 6.12 0.10 -15.36
N SER A 92 6.97 0.52 -14.45
CA SER A 92 6.55 1.27 -13.26
C SER A 92 5.86 2.58 -13.64
N PHE A 93 6.49 3.42 -14.47
CA PHE A 93 5.91 4.71 -14.82
C PHE A 93 4.67 4.54 -15.70
N LEU A 94 4.79 3.89 -16.85
CA LEU A 94 3.66 3.74 -17.78
C LEU A 94 2.53 2.92 -17.17
N GLY A 95 2.85 1.81 -16.50
CA GLY A 95 1.87 0.94 -15.86
C GLY A 95 1.09 1.68 -14.78
N THR A 96 1.78 2.37 -13.89
CA THR A 96 1.14 3.14 -12.81
C THR A 96 0.30 4.29 -13.34
N PHE A 97 0.80 5.06 -14.32
CA PHE A 97 -0.01 6.12 -14.92
C PHE A 97 -1.26 5.57 -15.60
N ILE A 98 -1.15 4.51 -16.39
CA ILE A 98 -2.32 3.87 -17.02
C ILE A 98 -3.30 3.38 -15.95
N ALA A 99 -2.82 2.76 -14.88
CA ALA A 99 -3.65 2.30 -13.76
C ALA A 99 -4.36 3.46 -13.06
N ILE A 100 -3.67 4.55 -12.75
CA ILE A 100 -4.24 5.76 -12.14
C ILE A 100 -5.32 6.36 -13.03
N PHE A 101 -5.01 6.59 -14.30
CA PHE A 101 -5.97 7.21 -15.22
C PHE A 101 -7.19 6.32 -15.49
N SER A 102 -6.99 5.02 -15.71
CA SER A 102 -8.10 4.09 -15.98
C SER A 102 -9.02 3.93 -14.78
N THR A 103 -8.48 3.77 -13.57
CA THR A 103 -9.27 3.66 -12.34
C THR A 103 -9.98 4.96 -12.00
N SER A 104 -9.32 6.11 -12.14
CA SER A 104 -9.91 7.43 -11.91
C SER A 104 -11.03 7.73 -12.91
N PHE A 105 -10.79 7.42 -14.18
CA PHE A 105 -11.79 7.59 -15.23
C PHE A 105 -13.00 6.68 -15.03
N MET A 106 -12.79 5.41 -14.68
CA MET A 106 -13.86 4.46 -14.39
C MET A 106 -14.71 4.94 -13.21
N LEU A 107 -14.09 5.42 -12.14
CA LEU A 107 -14.78 5.99 -10.98
C LEU A 107 -15.58 7.23 -11.34
N TRP A 108 -15.00 8.11 -12.14
CA TRP A 108 -15.68 9.33 -12.60
C TRP A 108 -16.89 9.04 -13.50
N VAL A 109 -16.79 8.03 -14.39
CA VAL A 109 -17.88 7.60 -15.28
C VAL A 109 -18.97 6.83 -14.53
N CYS A 110 -18.60 5.93 -13.63
CA CYS A 110 -19.56 5.17 -12.81
C CYS A 110 -20.31 6.03 -11.78
N ARG A 111 -20.00 7.29 -11.70
CA ARG A 111 -20.59 8.40 -10.97
C ARG A 111 -21.79 8.06 -10.07
N SER A 112 -21.48 7.73 -8.84
CA SER A 112 -22.34 8.12 -7.73
C SER A 112 -22.16 9.64 -7.52
N PRO A 113 -23.22 10.46 -7.32
CA PRO A 113 -23.16 11.93 -7.42
C PRO A 113 -22.29 12.65 -6.39
N LYS A 114 -21.39 11.96 -5.72
CA LYS A 114 -20.61 12.45 -4.58
C LYS A 114 -19.09 12.54 -4.82
N PHE A 115 -18.56 11.99 -5.91
CA PHE A 115 -17.11 12.05 -6.15
C PHE A 115 -16.76 13.14 -7.16
N THR A 116 -15.92 14.06 -6.71
CA THR A 116 -15.30 15.05 -7.60
C THR A 116 -14.18 14.39 -8.42
N LEU A 117 -13.80 15.02 -9.52
CA LEU A 117 -12.70 14.52 -10.37
C LEU A 117 -11.39 14.38 -9.54
N LYS A 118 -11.13 15.32 -8.62
CA LYS A 118 -9.97 15.30 -7.74
C LYS A 118 -9.99 14.09 -6.80
N GLU A 119 -11.13 13.80 -6.17
CA GLU A 119 -11.28 12.63 -5.30
C GLU A 119 -11.12 11.32 -6.07
N SER A 120 -11.60 11.27 -7.31
CA SER A 120 -11.41 10.12 -8.20
C SER A 120 -9.93 9.88 -8.52
N PHE A 121 -9.16 10.96 -8.80
CA PHE A 121 -7.72 10.85 -9.04
C PHE A 121 -6.94 10.50 -7.77
N ALA A 122 -7.30 11.06 -6.62
CA ALA A 122 -6.69 10.70 -5.35
C ALA A 122 -6.92 9.22 -5.01
N PHE A 123 -8.13 8.73 -5.23
CA PHE A 123 -8.46 7.32 -5.03
C PHE A 123 -7.74 6.40 -6.03
N GLY A 124 -7.69 6.77 -7.31
CA GLY A 124 -6.96 6.05 -8.34
C GLY A 124 -5.47 5.93 -8.03
N SER A 125 -4.86 7.02 -7.52
CA SER A 125 -3.45 7.03 -7.11
C SER A 125 -3.17 6.07 -5.96
N LEU A 126 -4.07 6.00 -4.97
CA LEU A 126 -3.93 5.08 -3.83
C LEU A 126 -4.08 3.61 -4.23
N ILE A 127 -5.02 3.31 -5.13
CA ILE A 127 -5.29 1.91 -5.55
C ILE A 127 -4.25 1.40 -6.54
N SER A 128 -3.59 2.27 -7.30
CA SER A 128 -2.57 1.87 -8.27
C SER A 128 -1.26 1.40 -7.64
N ALA A 129 -1.02 1.73 -6.37
CA ALA A 129 0.08 1.18 -5.59
C ALA A 129 -0.27 -0.27 -5.20
N THR A 130 0.35 -1.25 -5.87
CA THR A 130 0.08 -2.68 -5.68
C THR A 130 1.27 -3.41 -5.12
N ASP A 131 1.05 -4.25 -4.11
CA ASP A 131 2.09 -5.08 -3.51
C ASP A 131 2.14 -6.46 -4.18
N PRO A 132 3.25 -6.87 -4.81
CA PRO A 132 3.40 -8.14 -5.51
C PRO A 132 3.82 -9.30 -4.59
N VAL A 133 3.78 -9.17 -3.26
CA VAL A 133 4.28 -10.17 -2.31
C VAL A 133 3.75 -11.56 -2.62
N SER A 134 2.46 -11.69 -2.93
CA SER A 134 1.84 -12.97 -3.29
C SER A 134 2.38 -13.54 -4.61
N VAL A 135 2.57 -12.69 -5.62
CA VAL A 135 3.11 -13.08 -6.93
C VAL A 135 4.58 -13.50 -6.80
N LEU A 136 5.36 -12.75 -6.03
CA LEU A 136 6.77 -13.06 -5.77
C LEU A 136 6.95 -14.35 -4.96
N ALA A 137 6.03 -14.67 -4.06
CA ALA A 137 6.03 -15.94 -3.35
C ALA A 137 5.81 -17.12 -4.31
N ILE A 138 4.86 -16.99 -5.24
CA ILE A 138 4.60 -17.99 -6.29
C ILE A 138 5.82 -18.15 -7.21
N PHE A 139 6.45 -17.05 -7.62
CA PHE A 139 7.67 -17.08 -8.45
C PHE A 139 8.82 -17.83 -7.79
N LYS A 140 8.96 -17.69 -6.47
CA LYS A 140 9.94 -18.47 -5.70
C LYS A 140 9.61 -19.97 -5.66
N GLU A 141 8.33 -20.31 -5.51
CA GLU A 141 7.89 -21.73 -5.51
C GLU A 141 8.04 -22.38 -6.90
N MET A 142 7.89 -21.60 -7.97
CA MET A 142 7.99 -22.08 -9.35
C MET A 142 9.41 -22.01 -9.92
N ASP A 143 10.39 -21.55 -9.15
CA ASP A 143 11.78 -21.33 -9.60
C ASP A 143 11.84 -20.46 -10.88
N ALA A 144 11.04 -19.37 -10.89
CA ALA A 144 10.93 -18.47 -12.03
C ALA A 144 12.25 -17.74 -12.29
N ASP A 145 12.45 -17.27 -13.54
CA ASP A 145 13.64 -16.54 -13.94
C ASP A 145 13.92 -15.34 -13.01
N ALA A 146 15.17 -15.25 -12.56
CA ALA A 146 15.64 -14.18 -11.68
C ALA A 146 15.47 -12.77 -12.29
N ASN A 147 15.49 -12.65 -13.65
CA ASN A 147 15.22 -11.38 -14.33
C ASN A 147 13.74 -11.00 -14.20
N LEU A 148 12.83 -11.94 -14.39
CA LEU A 148 11.39 -11.71 -14.24
C LEU A 148 11.06 -11.31 -12.78
N TYR A 149 11.61 -12.03 -11.81
CA TYR A 149 11.48 -11.69 -10.40
C TYR A 149 11.96 -10.25 -10.11
N ALA A 150 13.13 -9.87 -10.63
CA ALA A 150 13.70 -8.54 -10.42
C ALA A 150 12.87 -7.43 -11.08
N ILE A 151 12.26 -7.69 -12.25
CA ILE A 151 11.41 -6.73 -12.95
C ILE A 151 10.12 -6.49 -12.15
N VAL A 152 9.42 -7.55 -11.75
CA VAL A 152 8.15 -7.43 -11.01
C VAL A 152 8.37 -6.81 -9.63
N PHE A 153 9.44 -7.20 -8.94
CA PHE A 153 9.79 -6.61 -7.65
C PHE A 153 10.17 -5.13 -7.76
N GLY A 154 10.98 -4.78 -8.77
CA GLY A 154 11.38 -3.40 -9.00
C GLY A 154 10.21 -2.51 -9.45
N GLU A 155 9.31 -3.04 -10.28
CA GLU A 155 8.10 -2.35 -10.70
C GLU A 155 7.27 -1.94 -9.49
N SER A 156 7.06 -2.84 -8.54
CA SER A 156 6.30 -2.56 -7.33
C SER A 156 6.92 -1.48 -6.44
N ILE A 157 8.24 -1.48 -6.26
CA ILE A 157 8.90 -0.43 -5.45
C ILE A 157 8.66 0.95 -6.05
N PHE A 158 8.72 1.08 -7.37
CA PHE A 158 8.55 2.36 -8.03
C PHE A 158 7.08 2.77 -8.17
N ASN A 159 6.14 1.83 -8.36
CA ASN A 159 4.73 2.16 -8.45
C ASN A 159 4.20 2.75 -7.14
N ASP A 160 4.67 2.25 -5.99
CA ASP A 160 4.35 2.80 -4.67
C ASP A 160 4.80 4.25 -4.53
N ALA A 161 6.06 4.52 -4.93
CA ALA A 161 6.61 5.88 -4.92
C ALA A 161 5.81 6.83 -5.84
N ILE A 162 5.48 6.39 -7.06
CA ILE A 162 4.70 7.16 -8.02
C ILE A 162 3.28 7.40 -7.50
N GLY A 163 2.64 6.38 -6.93
CA GLY A 163 1.30 6.47 -6.33
C GLY A 163 1.24 7.52 -5.22
N ILE A 164 2.22 7.51 -4.30
CA ILE A 164 2.32 8.49 -3.21
C ILE A 164 2.52 9.91 -3.76
N VAL A 165 3.45 10.10 -4.70
CA VAL A 165 3.73 11.42 -5.30
C VAL A 165 2.49 11.95 -6.02
N MET A 166 1.81 11.12 -6.79
CA MET A 166 0.58 11.51 -7.49
C MET A 166 -0.54 11.86 -6.52
N TYR A 167 -0.73 11.08 -5.47
CA TYR A 167 -1.71 11.36 -4.43
C TYR A 167 -1.45 12.71 -3.74
N GLU A 168 -0.23 12.97 -3.29
CA GLU A 168 0.11 14.23 -2.65
C GLU A 168 0.01 15.42 -3.62
N THR A 169 0.35 15.24 -4.89
CA THR A 169 0.18 16.28 -5.92
C THR A 169 -1.30 16.65 -6.09
N VAL A 170 -2.17 15.65 -6.26
CA VAL A 170 -3.62 15.88 -6.41
C VAL A 170 -4.21 16.55 -5.17
N LYS A 171 -3.78 16.15 -3.99
CA LYS A 171 -4.22 16.73 -2.72
C LYS A 171 -3.79 18.20 -2.58
N THR A 172 -2.55 18.53 -2.95
CA THR A 172 -2.04 19.90 -2.88
C THR A 172 -2.78 20.82 -3.85
N LEU A 173 -3.00 20.38 -5.09
CA LEU A 173 -3.81 21.12 -6.07
C LEU A 173 -5.25 21.34 -5.58
N GLY A 174 -5.80 20.40 -4.81
CA GLY A 174 -7.13 20.54 -4.21
C GLY A 174 -7.22 21.63 -3.15
N THR A 175 -6.16 21.80 -2.35
CA THR A 175 -6.12 22.81 -1.28
C THR A 175 -5.85 24.24 -1.78
N GLU A 176 -5.25 24.41 -2.93
CA GLU A 176 -5.02 25.74 -3.53
C GLU A 176 -6.30 26.31 -4.16
N ASP A 177 -7.10 25.49 -4.83
CA ASP A 177 -8.38 25.92 -5.41
C ASP A 177 -9.39 26.37 -4.35
N ASP A 178 -9.44 25.71 -3.18
CA ASP A 178 -10.34 26.11 -2.08
C ASP A 178 -9.95 27.47 -1.47
N LYS A 179 -8.68 27.86 -1.56
CA LYS A 179 -8.21 29.19 -1.08
C LYS A 179 -8.50 30.31 -2.09
N THR A 180 -8.53 29.98 -3.37
CA THR A 180 -8.75 31.00 -4.43
C THR A 180 -10.24 31.33 -4.60
N ILE A 181 -11.16 30.43 -4.24
CA ILE A 181 -12.60 30.63 -4.29
C ILE A 181 -13.12 31.37 -3.03
N GLY A 182 -12.33 31.44 -1.97
CA GLY A 182 -12.68 32.09 -0.69
C GLY A 182 -12.21 33.56 -0.55
N GLN A 183 -11.67 34.17 -1.61
CA GLN A 183 -11.37 35.62 -1.72
C GLN A 183 -12.33 36.25 -2.72
#